data_1736622f9dd0140f58262a519d13b9d5
#
_entry.id   1736622f9dd0140f58262a519d13b9d5
#
_cell.length_a   1.000
_cell.length_b   1.000
_cell.length_c   1.000
_cell.angle_alpha   90.00
_cell.angle_beta   90.00
_cell.angle_gamma   90.00
#
_symmetry.space_group_name_H-M   'P 1'
#
loop_
_entity.id
_entity.type
_entity.pdbx_description
1 polymer ?
#
loop_
_entity_poly.entity_id
_entity_poly.type
_entity_poly.pdbx_seq_one_letter_code
_entity_poly.pdbx_strand_id
1 'polypeptide(L)'
;MQARHAARELALIVFSQCNENILKLDKENYIDILLKSVRTLTNNATSELKVATSCFFEIKEFLEQYENNHEDNMKRPIGAHNIEVPLPTTLDMREKLEDLINVADKAVMALEIAEMSVLEEKDDVRDYVVKLALNYRENKNEIDGLIKKYAYGWNIERLVKIDKDIL
;
A
#
# COMPACT_ATOMS: atom_id res chain seq x y z
N MET A 1 3.94 -13.58 3.17
CA MET A 1 5.04 -12.81 2.46
C MET A 1 6.41 -13.26 2.96
N GLN A 2 7.46 -13.29 2.12
CA GLN A 2 8.80 -13.68 2.60
C GLN A 2 9.45 -12.51 3.35
N ALA A 3 10.08 -12.78 4.51
CA ALA A 3 10.69 -11.76 5.38
C ALA A 3 11.65 -10.79 4.64
N ARG A 4 12.43 -11.31 3.68
CA ARG A 4 13.35 -10.49 2.88
C ARG A 4 12.64 -9.52 1.92
N HIS A 5 11.46 -9.90 1.43
CA HIS A 5 10.67 -9.01 0.57
C HIS A 5 10.09 -7.85 1.39
N ALA A 6 9.46 -8.14 2.51
CA ALA A 6 8.98 -7.12 3.44
C ALA A 6 10.09 -6.18 3.91
N ALA A 7 11.30 -6.73 4.19
CA ALA A 7 12.44 -5.90 4.59
C ALA A 7 12.91 -4.94 3.48
N ARG A 8 12.86 -5.34 2.21
CA ARG A 8 13.20 -4.44 1.09
C ARG A 8 12.17 -3.33 0.91
N GLU A 9 10.88 -3.63 1.02
CA GLU A 9 9.83 -2.62 0.95
C GLU A 9 9.92 -1.62 2.10
N LEU A 10 10.17 -2.12 3.32
CA LEU A 10 10.42 -1.24 4.48
C LEU A 10 11.68 -0.39 4.28
N ALA A 11 12.75 -0.95 3.74
CA ALA A 11 13.96 -0.19 3.43
C ALA A 11 13.67 0.93 2.42
N LEU A 12 12.91 0.66 1.37
CA LEU A 12 12.49 1.67 0.40
C LEU A 12 11.70 2.80 1.07
N ILE A 13 10.75 2.45 1.95
CA ILE A 13 9.96 3.46 2.69
C ILE A 13 10.86 4.28 3.61
N VAL A 14 11.81 3.64 4.32
CA VAL A 14 12.79 4.32 5.17
C VAL A 14 13.64 5.28 4.34
N PHE A 15 14.17 4.84 3.19
CA PHE A 15 14.96 5.69 2.30
C PHE A 15 14.15 6.86 1.74
N SER A 16 12.90 6.65 1.37
CA SER A 16 12.02 7.71 0.87
C SER A 16 11.77 8.81 1.91
N GLN A 17 11.72 8.45 3.19
CA GLN A 17 11.55 9.38 4.30
C GLN A 17 12.85 10.08 4.75
N CYS A 18 14.00 9.50 4.43
CA CYS A 18 15.29 10.08 4.73
C CYS A 18 15.68 11.12 3.68
N ASN A 19 16.01 12.33 4.12
CA ASN A 19 16.65 13.35 3.27
C ASN A 19 18.14 13.03 3.10
N GLU A 20 18.89 13.89 2.38
CA GLU A 20 20.34 13.75 2.11
C GLU A 20 21.21 13.48 3.35
N ASN A 21 20.67 13.69 4.55
CA ASN A 21 21.34 13.43 5.83
C ASN A 21 21.36 11.95 6.25
N ILE A 22 20.85 11.03 5.45
CA ILE A 22 20.85 9.57 5.73
C ILE A 22 22.27 9.06 6.10
N LEU A 23 23.29 9.67 5.54
CA LEU A 23 24.69 9.33 5.76
C LEU A 23 25.21 9.63 7.18
N LYS A 24 24.47 10.42 7.95
CA LYS A 24 24.86 10.85 9.31
C LYS A 24 24.04 10.18 10.41
N LEU A 25 23.06 9.35 10.05
CA LEU A 25 22.20 8.69 11.00
C LEU A 25 22.93 7.54 11.72
N ASP A 26 22.73 7.45 13.03
CA ASP A 26 23.12 6.27 13.81
C ASP A 26 22.05 5.18 13.80
N LYS A 27 22.34 4.03 14.43
CA LYS A 27 21.42 2.89 14.46
C LYS A 27 20.07 3.23 15.12
N GLU A 28 20.07 4.07 16.15
CA GLU A 28 18.86 4.46 16.90
C GLU A 28 17.93 5.31 16.01
N ASN A 29 18.50 6.25 15.28
CA ASN A 29 17.75 7.07 14.34
C ASN A 29 17.11 6.23 13.19
N TYR A 30 17.80 5.18 12.71
CA TYR A 30 17.20 4.27 11.74
C TYR A 30 16.00 3.50 12.31
N ILE A 31 16.07 3.08 13.57
CA ILE A 31 14.96 2.41 14.24
C ILE A 31 13.76 3.36 14.39
N ASP A 32 13.99 4.61 14.76
CA ASP A 32 12.93 5.62 14.86
C ASP A 32 12.24 5.89 13.52
N ILE A 33 13.02 5.97 12.44
CA ILE A 33 12.48 6.14 11.10
C ILE A 33 11.69 4.89 10.67
N LEU A 34 12.20 3.71 10.98
CA LEU A 34 11.50 2.45 10.72
C LEU A 34 10.15 2.42 11.43
N LEU A 35 10.09 2.77 12.70
CA LEU A 35 8.84 2.83 13.47
C LEU A 35 7.84 3.86 12.88
N LYS A 36 8.34 5.01 12.42
CA LYS A 36 7.51 5.99 11.69
C LYS A 36 6.99 5.42 10.37
N SER A 37 7.83 4.68 9.65
CA SER A 37 7.44 4.03 8.39
C SER A 37 6.34 2.99 8.61
N VAL A 38 6.46 2.16 9.65
CA VAL A 38 5.43 1.19 10.05
C VAL A 38 4.11 1.91 10.37
N ARG A 39 4.18 3.00 11.15
CA ARG A 39 2.99 3.81 11.45
C ARG A 39 2.34 4.37 10.19
N THR A 40 3.14 4.83 9.23
CA THR A 40 2.64 5.32 7.95
C THR A 40 1.92 4.22 7.17
N LEU A 41 2.49 3.00 7.11
CA LEU A 41 1.86 1.85 6.49
C LEU A 41 0.51 1.50 7.14
N THR A 42 0.47 1.46 8.47
CA THR A 42 -0.77 1.18 9.21
C THR A 42 -1.83 2.26 8.96
N ASN A 43 -1.44 3.53 8.91
CA ASN A 43 -2.36 4.61 8.58
C ASN A 43 -2.87 4.51 7.14
N ASN A 44 -2.02 4.16 6.19
CA ASN A 44 -2.40 3.94 4.80
C ASN A 44 -3.38 2.76 4.69
N ALA A 45 -3.09 1.63 5.33
CA ALA A 45 -4.01 0.49 5.38
C ALA A 45 -5.38 0.88 5.94
N THR A 46 -5.41 1.67 7.02
CA THR A 46 -6.65 2.18 7.60
C THR A 46 -7.40 3.09 6.61
N SER A 47 -6.68 3.92 5.86
CA SER A 47 -7.28 4.79 4.84
C SER A 47 -7.88 3.98 3.69
N GLU A 48 -7.16 2.99 3.19
CA GLU A 48 -7.62 2.08 2.13
C GLU A 48 -8.87 1.28 2.58
N LEU A 49 -8.87 0.78 3.83
CA LEU A 49 -10.06 0.10 4.39
C LEU A 49 -11.28 1.03 4.47
N LYS A 50 -11.09 2.32 4.77
CA LYS A 50 -12.20 3.30 4.73
C LYS A 50 -12.74 3.47 3.32
N VAL A 51 -11.86 3.53 2.31
CA VAL A 51 -12.28 3.57 0.90
C VAL A 51 -13.05 2.31 0.53
N ALA A 52 -12.55 1.13 0.90
CA ALA A 52 -13.27 -0.13 0.70
C ALA A 52 -14.68 -0.10 1.33
N THR A 53 -14.79 0.41 2.55
CA THR A 53 -16.08 0.56 3.25
C THR A 53 -17.02 1.49 2.48
N SER A 54 -16.52 2.61 1.93
CA SER A 54 -17.34 3.51 1.12
C SER A 54 -17.83 2.82 -0.16
N CYS A 55 -16.99 2.04 -0.83
CA CYS A 55 -17.38 1.25 -1.99
C CYS A 55 -18.48 0.23 -1.66
N PHE A 56 -18.43 -0.40 -0.50
CA PHE A 56 -19.51 -1.29 -0.04
C PHE A 56 -20.83 -0.55 0.13
N PHE A 57 -20.82 0.65 0.71
CA PHE A 57 -22.03 1.46 0.84
C PHE A 57 -22.59 1.88 -0.53
N GLU A 58 -21.74 2.25 -1.48
CA GLU A 58 -22.17 2.58 -2.84
C GLU A 58 -22.81 1.39 -3.56
N ILE A 59 -22.22 0.19 -3.43
CA ILE A 59 -22.79 -1.03 -4.00
C ILE A 59 -24.14 -1.33 -3.35
N LYS A 60 -24.24 -1.22 -2.02
CA LYS A 60 -25.49 -1.43 -1.29
C LYS A 60 -26.56 -0.45 -1.75
N GLU A 61 -26.24 0.84 -1.83
CA GLU A 61 -27.19 1.87 -2.29
C GLU A 61 -27.65 1.62 -3.72
N PHE A 62 -26.74 1.22 -4.60
CA PHE A 62 -27.07 0.84 -5.98
C PHE A 62 -28.06 -0.32 -6.01
N LEU A 63 -27.85 -1.36 -5.21
CA LEU A 63 -28.76 -2.52 -5.14
C LEU A 63 -30.13 -2.13 -4.59
N GLU A 64 -30.18 -1.33 -3.54
CA GLU A 64 -31.44 -0.84 -2.96
C GLU A 64 -32.22 0.03 -3.97
N GLN A 65 -31.54 0.88 -4.71
CA GLN A 65 -32.16 1.69 -5.77
C GLN A 65 -32.66 0.82 -6.93
N TYR A 66 -31.88 -0.19 -7.33
CA TYR A 66 -32.26 -1.13 -8.38
C TYR A 66 -33.51 -1.91 -7.98
N GLU A 67 -33.53 -2.45 -6.75
CA GLU A 67 -34.68 -3.16 -6.20
C GLU A 67 -35.94 -2.29 -6.15
N ASN A 68 -35.80 -1.06 -5.64
CA ASN A 68 -36.90 -0.11 -5.51
C ASN A 68 -37.50 0.31 -6.87
N ASN A 69 -36.64 0.48 -7.89
CA ASN A 69 -37.04 0.91 -9.21
C ASN A 69 -37.46 -0.23 -10.14
N HIS A 70 -37.40 -1.49 -9.67
CA HIS A 70 -37.85 -2.62 -10.46
C HIS A 70 -39.36 -2.57 -10.66
N GLU A 71 -39.84 -2.88 -11.88
CA GLU A 71 -41.25 -2.75 -12.25
C GLU A 71 -42.21 -3.45 -11.30
N ASP A 72 -41.83 -4.63 -10.81
CA ASP A 72 -42.67 -5.40 -9.91
C ASP A 72 -42.80 -4.75 -8.51
N ASN A 73 -41.77 -4.06 -8.06
CA ASN A 73 -41.79 -3.33 -6.79
C ASN A 73 -42.49 -1.97 -6.93
N MET A 74 -42.33 -1.28 -8.05
CA MET A 74 -43.02 0.00 -8.31
C MET A 74 -44.54 -0.14 -8.40
N LYS A 75 -45.06 -1.28 -8.82
CA LYS A 75 -46.51 -1.55 -8.92
C LYS A 75 -47.15 -1.96 -7.59
N ARG A 76 -46.37 -2.12 -6.50
CA ARG A 76 -46.86 -2.56 -5.19
C ARG A 76 -47.49 -1.41 -4.41
N PRO A 77 -48.44 -1.70 -3.52
CA PRO A 77 -49.04 -0.71 -2.65
C PRO A 77 -47.98 -0.05 -1.74
N ILE A 78 -48.19 1.22 -1.43
CA ILE A 78 -47.34 1.97 -0.49
C ILE A 78 -47.33 1.25 0.87
N GLY A 79 -46.14 0.97 1.39
CA GLY A 79 -45.94 0.26 2.67
C GLY A 79 -45.83 -1.26 2.55
N ALA A 80 -45.96 -1.84 1.36
CA ALA A 80 -45.64 -3.25 1.15
C ALA A 80 -44.13 -3.45 1.08
N HIS A 81 -43.61 -4.56 1.67
CA HIS A 81 -42.22 -4.92 1.52
C HIS A 81 -41.88 -5.24 0.08
N ASN A 82 -40.70 -4.84 -0.37
CA ASN A 82 -40.18 -5.20 -1.69
C ASN A 82 -40.07 -6.72 -1.83
N ILE A 83 -40.24 -7.20 -3.04
CA ILE A 83 -39.95 -8.59 -3.39
C ILE A 83 -38.51 -8.68 -3.93
N GLU A 84 -37.90 -9.83 -3.76
CA GLU A 84 -36.61 -10.13 -4.33
C GLU A 84 -36.65 -10.05 -5.86
N VAL A 85 -35.70 -9.34 -6.43
CA VAL A 85 -35.55 -9.20 -7.89
C VAL A 85 -34.22 -9.81 -8.33
N PRO A 86 -34.11 -10.28 -9.58
CA PRO A 86 -32.84 -10.81 -10.08
C PRO A 86 -31.72 -9.78 -9.98
N LEU A 87 -30.56 -10.19 -9.46
CA LEU A 87 -29.41 -9.32 -9.34
C LEU A 87 -28.91 -8.88 -10.73
N PRO A 88 -28.71 -7.58 -11.00
CA PRO A 88 -28.15 -7.12 -12.25
C PRO A 88 -26.67 -7.51 -12.31
N THR A 89 -26.29 -8.32 -13.30
CA THR A 89 -24.88 -8.54 -13.64
C THR A 89 -24.44 -7.49 -14.65
N THR A 90 -24.18 -6.29 -14.17
CA THR A 90 -23.69 -5.21 -15.02
C THR A 90 -22.17 -5.11 -15.00
N LEU A 91 -21.60 -4.55 -16.04
CA LEU A 91 -20.17 -4.26 -16.13
C LEU A 91 -19.74 -3.36 -14.95
N ASP A 92 -20.51 -2.32 -14.67
CA ASP A 92 -20.27 -1.36 -13.58
C ASP A 92 -20.16 -2.03 -12.20
N MET A 93 -20.98 -3.06 -11.95
CA MET A 93 -20.94 -3.84 -10.72
C MET A 93 -19.66 -4.64 -10.59
N ARG A 94 -19.22 -5.25 -11.69
CA ARG A 94 -17.98 -6.00 -11.73
C ARG A 94 -16.79 -5.10 -11.51
N GLU A 95 -16.73 -3.93 -12.15
CA GLU A 95 -15.67 -2.94 -11.96
C GLU A 95 -15.59 -2.49 -10.50
N LYS A 96 -16.73 -2.15 -9.87
CA LYS A 96 -16.78 -1.79 -8.45
C LYS A 96 -16.27 -2.91 -7.52
N LEU A 97 -16.59 -4.16 -7.83
CA LEU A 97 -16.10 -5.31 -7.06
C LEU A 97 -14.59 -5.53 -7.27
N GLU A 98 -14.07 -5.35 -8.47
CA GLU A 98 -12.65 -5.42 -8.77
C GLU A 98 -11.88 -4.31 -8.04
N ASP A 99 -12.38 -3.10 -8.03
CA ASP A 99 -11.80 -1.98 -7.28
C ASP A 99 -11.75 -2.29 -5.78
N LEU A 100 -12.84 -2.84 -5.23
CA LEU A 100 -12.91 -3.23 -3.83
C LEU A 100 -11.88 -4.30 -3.47
N ILE A 101 -11.73 -5.33 -4.31
CA ILE A 101 -10.72 -6.37 -4.13
C ILE A 101 -9.33 -5.76 -4.12
N ASN A 102 -9.01 -4.91 -5.10
CA ASN A 102 -7.72 -4.25 -5.20
C ASN A 102 -7.38 -3.38 -3.98
N VAL A 103 -8.38 -2.66 -3.45
CA VAL A 103 -8.21 -1.83 -2.25
C VAL A 103 -7.99 -2.70 -1.01
N ALA A 104 -8.77 -3.78 -0.87
CA ALA A 104 -8.63 -4.73 0.24
C ALA A 104 -7.26 -5.41 0.22
N ASP A 105 -6.79 -5.86 -0.94
CA ASP A 105 -5.47 -6.49 -1.10
C ASP A 105 -4.34 -5.54 -0.71
N LYS A 106 -4.40 -4.27 -1.12
CA LYS A 106 -3.42 -3.25 -0.72
C LYS A 106 -3.39 -3.04 0.79
N ALA A 107 -4.56 -3.01 1.44
CA ALA A 107 -4.65 -2.85 2.89
C ALA A 107 -4.06 -4.07 3.61
N VAL A 108 -4.35 -5.28 3.15
CA VAL A 108 -3.79 -6.52 3.71
C VAL A 108 -2.27 -6.54 3.56
N MET A 109 -1.73 -6.23 2.38
CA MET A 109 -0.28 -6.16 2.16
C MET A 109 0.38 -5.15 3.10
N ALA A 110 -0.18 -3.96 3.27
CA ALA A 110 0.37 -2.94 4.17
C ALA A 110 0.37 -3.40 5.63
N LEU A 111 -0.68 -4.11 6.07
CA LEU A 111 -0.75 -4.67 7.43
C LEU A 111 0.24 -5.82 7.62
N GLU A 112 0.40 -6.72 6.65
CA GLU A 112 1.37 -7.82 6.71
C GLU A 112 2.81 -7.29 6.85
N ILE A 113 3.17 -6.24 6.08
CA ILE A 113 4.49 -5.62 6.18
C ILE A 113 4.69 -4.98 7.55
N ALA A 114 3.67 -4.27 8.06
CA ALA A 114 3.70 -3.65 9.37
C ALA A 114 3.85 -4.70 10.48
N GLU A 115 3.07 -5.78 10.43
CA GLU A 115 3.13 -6.88 11.39
C GLU A 115 4.50 -7.55 11.41
N MET A 116 5.07 -7.85 10.23
CA MET A 116 6.39 -8.45 10.10
C MET A 116 7.51 -7.58 10.67
N SER A 117 7.32 -6.27 10.78
CA SER A 117 8.33 -5.36 11.31
C SER A 117 8.29 -5.22 12.84
N VAL A 118 7.15 -5.54 13.47
CA VAL A 118 6.91 -5.32 14.90
C VAL A 118 7.03 -6.61 15.74
N LEU A 119 6.73 -7.77 15.15
CA LEU A 119 6.77 -9.05 15.89
C LEU A 119 8.19 -9.46 16.28
N GLU A 120 8.34 -9.80 17.56
CA GLU A 120 9.62 -10.10 18.24
C GLU A 120 10.48 -11.21 17.61
N GLU A 121 9.90 -12.13 16.90
CA GLU A 121 10.65 -13.21 16.23
C GLU A 121 11.47 -12.73 15.01
N LYS A 122 11.43 -11.42 14.71
CA LYS A 122 11.97 -10.87 13.46
C LYS A 122 12.92 -9.71 13.68
N ASP A 123 13.78 -9.80 14.66
CA ASP A 123 15.02 -9.02 14.69
C ASP A 123 15.73 -9.11 13.32
N ASP A 124 15.56 -10.21 12.61
CA ASP A 124 16.09 -10.43 11.27
C ASP A 124 15.58 -9.41 10.23
N VAL A 125 14.29 -9.05 10.23
CA VAL A 125 13.74 -8.06 9.27
C VAL A 125 14.26 -6.67 9.60
N ARG A 126 14.15 -6.27 10.86
CA ARG A 126 14.63 -4.97 11.32
C ARG A 126 16.14 -4.82 11.14
N ASP A 127 16.91 -5.84 11.55
CA ASP A 127 18.35 -5.83 11.39
C ASP A 127 18.76 -5.85 9.93
N TYR A 128 18.00 -6.51 9.06
CA TYR A 128 18.26 -6.50 7.62
C TYR A 128 17.99 -5.12 6.99
N VAL A 129 16.92 -4.43 7.38
CA VAL A 129 16.63 -3.04 6.95
C VAL A 129 17.77 -2.11 7.37
N VAL A 130 18.19 -2.20 8.64
CA VAL A 130 19.29 -1.38 9.17
C VAL A 130 20.61 -1.70 8.45
N LYS A 131 20.90 -3.00 8.22
CA LYS A 131 22.09 -3.40 7.45
C LYS A 131 22.06 -2.87 6.02
N LEU A 132 20.91 -2.93 5.34
CA LEU A 132 20.75 -2.33 4.01
C LEU A 132 21.07 -0.84 4.03
N ALA A 133 20.52 -0.10 4.98
CA ALA A 133 20.76 1.33 5.11
C ALA A 133 22.22 1.67 5.39
N LEU A 134 22.88 0.92 6.28
CA LEU A 134 24.30 1.10 6.60
C LEU A 134 25.19 0.75 5.40
N ASN A 135 24.96 -0.38 4.74
CA ASN A 135 25.71 -0.79 3.56
C ASN A 135 25.55 0.20 2.40
N TYR A 136 24.32 0.69 2.17
CA TYR A 136 24.09 1.74 1.18
C TYR A 136 24.90 2.99 1.49
N ARG A 137 24.89 3.42 2.76
CA ARG A 137 25.67 4.59 3.21
C ARG A 137 27.16 4.42 2.93
N GLU A 138 27.72 3.26 3.23
CA GLU A 138 29.15 2.98 3.06
C GLU A 138 29.56 2.89 1.58
N ASN A 139 28.70 2.34 0.74
CA ASN A 139 29.00 2.05 -0.66
C ASN A 139 28.32 3.01 -1.65
N LYS A 140 27.70 4.11 -1.16
CA LYS A 140 26.91 5.04 -1.97
C LYS A 140 27.63 5.50 -3.23
N ASN A 141 28.89 5.90 -3.11
CA ASN A 141 29.66 6.41 -4.25
C ASN A 141 29.94 5.34 -5.32
N GLU A 142 30.15 4.10 -4.89
CA GLU A 142 30.33 2.96 -5.79
C GLU A 142 29.02 2.61 -6.48
N ILE A 143 27.92 2.56 -5.74
CA ILE A 143 26.56 2.31 -6.24
C ILE A 143 26.19 3.38 -7.27
N ASP A 144 26.34 4.66 -6.93
CA ASP A 144 26.08 5.78 -7.86
C ASP A 144 26.95 5.68 -9.14
N GLY A 145 28.19 5.23 -8.99
CA GLY A 145 29.09 4.97 -10.11
C GLY A 145 28.63 3.83 -11.02
N LEU A 146 28.14 2.74 -10.43
CA LEU A 146 27.57 1.60 -11.17
C LEU A 146 26.31 2.00 -11.90
N ILE A 147 25.40 2.72 -11.24
CA ILE A 147 24.18 3.21 -11.86
C ILE A 147 24.54 4.12 -13.07
N LYS A 148 25.47 5.06 -12.89
CA LYS A 148 25.96 5.91 -13.99
C LYS A 148 26.51 5.10 -15.18
N LYS A 149 27.20 4.01 -14.90
CA LYS A 149 27.83 3.17 -15.91
C LYS A 149 26.80 2.36 -16.71
N TYR A 150 25.75 1.88 -16.07
CA TYR A 150 24.83 0.91 -16.68
C TYR A 150 23.45 1.48 -17.04
N ALA A 151 23.05 2.62 -16.48
CA ALA A 151 21.80 3.31 -16.82
C ALA A 151 21.95 4.12 -18.13
N TYR A 152 22.10 3.42 -19.26
CA TYR A 152 22.23 4.05 -20.56
C TYR A 152 21.04 4.94 -20.91
N GLY A 153 21.34 6.20 -21.29
CA GLY A 153 20.30 7.16 -21.68
C GLY A 153 19.59 7.86 -20.51
N TRP A 154 19.95 7.53 -19.28
CA TRP A 154 19.38 8.14 -18.08
C TRP A 154 20.40 9.06 -17.40
N ASN A 155 20.00 10.30 -17.15
CA ASN A 155 20.81 11.21 -16.36
C ASN A 155 20.40 11.08 -14.89
N ILE A 156 21.26 10.49 -14.06
CA ILE A 156 21.01 10.26 -12.63
C ILE A 156 20.66 11.55 -11.87
N GLU A 157 21.23 12.68 -12.29
CA GLU A 157 20.93 13.98 -11.64
C GLU A 157 19.49 14.44 -11.91
N ARG A 158 18.87 13.92 -12.97
CA ARG A 158 17.48 14.22 -13.35
C ARG A 158 16.45 13.19 -12.85
N LEU A 159 16.92 12.05 -12.31
CA LEU A 159 16.03 11.06 -11.70
C LEU A 159 15.40 11.63 -10.44
N VAL A 160 14.08 11.42 -10.29
CA VAL A 160 13.40 11.73 -9.04
C VAL A 160 13.91 10.81 -7.94
N LYS A 161 13.78 11.25 -6.68
CA LYS A 161 14.37 10.56 -5.54
C LYS A 161 13.93 9.09 -5.45
N ILE A 162 12.65 8.82 -5.66
CA ILE A 162 12.09 7.46 -5.56
C ILE A 162 12.72 6.49 -6.58
N ASP A 163 12.99 6.96 -7.81
CA ASP A 163 13.63 6.12 -8.83
C ASP A 163 15.06 5.74 -8.42
N LYS A 164 15.79 6.69 -7.77
CA LYS A 164 17.13 6.41 -7.23
C LYS A 164 17.10 5.46 -6.04
N ASP A 165 16.06 5.52 -5.22
CA ASP A 165 15.91 4.67 -4.03
C ASP A 165 15.54 3.21 -4.42
N ILE A 166 14.96 3.00 -5.62
CA ILE A 166 14.62 1.68 -6.17
C ILE A 166 15.83 1.02 -6.85
N LEU A 167 16.67 1.79 -7.53
CA LEU A 167 17.86 1.31 -8.24
C LEU A 167 18.98 0.88 -7.29
#